data_0cdba0e5f2dfe2de743377004a9d75b9
#
_entry.id   0cdba0e5f2dfe2de743377004a9d75b9
#
_cell.length_a   1.000
_cell.length_b   1.000
_cell.length_c   1.000
_cell.angle_alpha   90.00
_cell.angle_beta   90.00
_cell.angle_gamma   90.00
#
_symmetry.space_group_name_H-M   'P 1'
#
loop_
_entity.id
_entity.type
_entity.pdbx_description
1 polymer ?
#
loop_
_entity_poly.entity_id
_entity_poly.type
_entity_poly.pdbx_seq_one_letter_code
_entity_poly.pdbx_strand_id
1 'polypeptide(L)'
;MGDIAADPSHPRYASLLMRHRLEEAAKRGMLAGSALIAHGRGEAFDYLLGERTTDSARTAAAQALACLVEATHPVLSVNGNVAALAGDEVLRLASALGCPVEINIFYRTPERMEALLGFMNERKAALGLDVVVLGDAPNATIPGLKGPRAACHQEGILDSDVILVPLEDGDRCHALVAMGKTVIVIDLNPLSRSAQGATITIVDELSRALNTMLEMVEGGPMTNDPTYDNNAVLDAGLQAMLRGLNEGA
;
A
#
# COMPACT_ATOMS: atom_id res chain seq x y z
N MET A 1 -13.79 20.24 0.77
CA MET A 1 -14.15 18.91 0.25
C MET A 1 -15.21 19.16 -0.80
N GLY A 2 -14.91 18.91 -2.09
CA GLY A 2 -15.93 19.03 -3.14
C GLY A 2 -17.01 17.97 -2.93
N ASP A 3 -18.27 18.29 -3.28
CA ASP A 3 -19.38 17.37 -3.16
C ASP A 3 -19.14 16.13 -4.03
N ILE A 4 -19.14 14.96 -3.41
CA ILE A 4 -19.16 13.69 -4.13
C ILE A 4 -20.52 13.60 -4.82
N ALA A 5 -20.54 13.34 -6.12
CA ALA A 5 -21.77 13.26 -6.91
C ALA A 5 -22.65 12.03 -6.60
N ALA A 6 -22.36 11.29 -5.53
CA ALA A 6 -23.09 10.10 -5.12
C ALA A 6 -23.57 10.21 -3.67
N ASP A 7 -24.82 9.77 -3.43
CA ASP A 7 -25.37 9.63 -2.11
C ASP A 7 -24.65 8.52 -1.33
N PRO A 8 -24.40 8.67 0.00
CA PRO A 8 -23.77 7.64 0.83
C PRO A 8 -24.45 6.26 0.80
N SER A 9 -25.75 6.20 0.46
CA SER A 9 -26.49 4.94 0.31
C SER A 9 -26.26 4.25 -1.05
N HIS A 10 -25.53 4.90 -1.97
CA HIS A 10 -25.27 4.33 -3.30
C HIS A 10 -24.42 3.05 -3.16
N PRO A 11 -24.78 1.91 -3.81
CA PRO A 11 -24.04 0.66 -3.68
C PRO A 11 -22.55 0.77 -4.01
N ARG A 12 -22.17 1.69 -4.90
CA ARG A 12 -20.80 1.96 -5.31
C ARG A 12 -20.20 3.19 -4.64
N TYR A 13 -20.74 3.65 -3.52
CA TYR A 13 -20.25 4.86 -2.87
C TYR A 13 -18.77 4.82 -2.53
N ALA A 14 -18.30 3.70 -2.01
CA ALA A 14 -16.89 3.52 -1.64
C ALA A 14 -15.95 3.68 -2.85
N SER A 15 -16.23 3.04 -3.98
CA SER A 15 -15.42 3.17 -5.20
C SER A 15 -15.47 4.57 -5.80
N LEU A 16 -16.64 5.22 -5.76
CA LEU A 16 -16.79 6.60 -6.23
C LEU A 16 -16.05 7.60 -5.33
N LEU A 17 -16.02 7.37 -4.01
CA LEU A 17 -15.24 8.15 -3.07
C LEU A 17 -13.73 8.03 -3.36
N MET A 18 -13.22 6.83 -3.64
CA MET A 18 -11.82 6.63 -3.99
C MET A 18 -11.45 7.38 -5.28
N ARG A 19 -12.29 7.32 -6.31
CA ARG A 19 -12.08 8.09 -7.55
C ARG A 19 -12.03 9.60 -7.27
N HIS A 20 -12.96 10.10 -6.46
CA HIS A 20 -12.98 11.52 -6.07
C HIS A 20 -11.70 11.92 -5.31
N ARG A 21 -11.22 11.10 -4.36
CA ARG A 21 -9.95 11.34 -3.65
C ARG A 21 -8.77 11.45 -4.62
N LEU A 22 -8.70 10.59 -5.63
CA LEU A 22 -7.65 10.64 -6.64
C LEU A 22 -7.74 11.89 -7.54
N GLU A 23 -8.95 12.29 -7.94
CA GLU A 23 -9.16 13.53 -8.72
C GLU A 23 -8.71 14.76 -7.92
N GLU A 24 -9.06 14.86 -6.64
CA GLU A 24 -8.61 15.95 -5.78
C GLU A 24 -7.08 15.93 -5.57
N ALA A 25 -6.49 14.77 -5.38
CA ALA A 25 -5.05 14.63 -5.27
C ALA A 25 -4.33 15.01 -6.59
N ALA A 26 -4.92 14.70 -7.74
CA ALA A 26 -4.41 15.15 -9.04
C ALA A 26 -4.45 16.67 -9.19
N LYS A 27 -5.53 17.33 -8.77
CA LYS A 27 -5.65 18.80 -8.74
C LYS A 27 -4.62 19.45 -7.81
N ARG A 28 -4.23 18.78 -6.74
CA ARG A 28 -3.17 19.21 -5.81
C ARG A 28 -1.75 18.94 -6.33
N GLY A 29 -1.58 18.39 -7.53
CA GLY A 29 -0.26 18.07 -8.10
C GLY A 29 0.40 16.81 -7.53
N MET A 30 -0.29 16.01 -6.72
CA MET A 30 0.26 14.83 -6.08
C MET A 30 0.40 13.64 -7.04
N LEU A 31 -0.40 13.58 -8.12
CA LEU A 31 -0.50 12.42 -9.00
C LEU A 31 0.01 12.70 -10.42
N ALA A 32 0.64 11.70 -11.04
CA ALA A 32 0.81 11.69 -12.50
C ALA A 32 -0.47 11.20 -13.18
N GLY A 33 -0.69 11.57 -14.45
CA GLY A 33 -1.88 11.14 -15.20
C GLY A 33 -2.06 9.61 -15.28
N SER A 34 -0.95 8.84 -15.28
CA SER A 34 -0.98 7.37 -15.24
C SER A 34 -1.52 6.78 -13.93
N ALA A 35 -1.59 7.55 -12.87
CA ALA A 35 -2.08 7.10 -11.56
C ALA A 35 -3.56 6.69 -11.61
N LEU A 36 -4.39 7.45 -12.34
CA LEU A 36 -5.81 7.13 -12.55
C LEU A 36 -6.00 5.84 -13.37
N ILE A 37 -5.14 5.61 -14.37
CA ILE A 37 -5.15 4.37 -15.17
C ILE A 37 -4.79 3.17 -14.29
N ALA A 38 -3.78 3.31 -13.44
CA ALA A 38 -3.37 2.25 -12.51
C ALA A 38 -4.48 1.90 -11.51
N HIS A 39 -5.15 2.92 -10.95
CA HIS A 39 -6.29 2.71 -10.06
C HIS A 39 -7.44 1.96 -10.75
N GLY A 40 -7.86 2.39 -11.94
CA GLY A 40 -8.95 1.74 -12.68
C GLY A 40 -8.66 0.28 -13.03
N ARG A 41 -7.39 -0.09 -13.28
CA ARG A 41 -7.00 -1.49 -13.45
C ARG A 41 -7.17 -2.31 -12.16
N GLY A 42 -6.79 -1.76 -11.01
CA GLY A 42 -6.97 -2.40 -9.70
C GLY A 42 -8.46 -2.55 -9.36
N GLU A 43 -9.24 -1.50 -9.57
CA GLU A 43 -10.68 -1.49 -9.33
C GLU A 43 -11.42 -2.61 -10.12
N ALA A 44 -10.96 -2.92 -11.34
CA ALA A 44 -11.52 -4.03 -12.12
C ALA A 44 -11.31 -5.40 -11.42
N PHE A 45 -10.17 -5.62 -10.77
CA PHE A 45 -9.94 -6.82 -9.96
C PHE A 45 -10.77 -6.82 -8.68
N ASP A 46 -11.00 -5.65 -8.08
CA ASP A 46 -11.83 -5.56 -6.88
C ASP A 46 -13.28 -5.97 -7.14
N TYR A 47 -13.84 -5.61 -8.30
CA TYR A 47 -15.15 -6.11 -8.71
C TYR A 47 -15.20 -7.62 -8.82
N LEU A 48 -14.15 -8.26 -9.36
CA LEU A 48 -14.06 -9.72 -9.44
C LEU A 48 -13.92 -10.36 -8.06
N LEU A 49 -13.25 -9.67 -7.12
CA LEU A 49 -13.10 -10.09 -5.72
C LEU A 49 -14.39 -9.93 -4.91
N GLY A 50 -15.37 -9.18 -5.43
CA GLY A 50 -16.65 -8.88 -4.79
C GLY A 50 -16.55 -7.74 -3.77
N GLU A 51 -15.60 -6.81 -3.93
CA GLU A 51 -15.38 -5.61 -3.11
C GLU A 51 -15.31 -5.94 -1.60
N ARG A 52 -14.65 -7.06 -1.26
CA ARG A 52 -14.55 -7.59 0.10
C ARG A 52 -13.17 -8.16 0.42
N THR A 53 -12.80 -8.11 1.69
CA THR A 53 -11.61 -8.80 2.20
C THR A 53 -11.89 -10.31 2.29
N THR A 54 -11.06 -11.11 1.62
CA THR A 54 -11.14 -12.58 1.67
C THR A 54 -10.41 -13.14 2.89
N ASP A 55 -10.66 -14.42 3.23
CA ASP A 55 -9.93 -15.10 4.31
C ASP A 55 -8.43 -15.17 4.00
N SER A 56 -8.04 -15.40 2.73
CA SER A 56 -6.64 -15.41 2.33
C SER A 56 -5.99 -14.03 2.47
N ALA A 57 -6.69 -12.94 2.13
CA ALA A 57 -6.21 -11.59 2.34
C ALA A 57 -6.05 -11.28 3.85
N ARG A 58 -6.97 -11.73 4.68
CA ARG A 58 -6.90 -11.60 6.15
C ARG A 58 -5.71 -12.38 6.72
N THR A 59 -5.46 -13.59 6.25
CA THR A 59 -4.28 -14.40 6.62
C THR A 59 -2.99 -13.69 6.24
N ALA A 60 -2.91 -13.15 5.01
CA ALA A 60 -1.74 -12.41 4.56
C ALA A 60 -1.53 -11.11 5.36
N ALA A 61 -2.60 -10.39 5.72
CA ALA A 61 -2.54 -9.19 6.55
C ALA A 61 -2.02 -9.51 7.97
N ALA A 62 -2.45 -10.62 8.55
CA ALA A 62 -1.96 -11.09 9.85
C ALA A 62 -0.46 -11.43 9.81
N GLN A 63 -0.01 -12.15 8.78
CA GLN A 63 1.40 -12.49 8.57
C GLN A 63 2.24 -11.23 8.32
N ALA A 64 1.76 -10.32 7.48
CA ALA A 64 2.41 -9.04 7.20
C ALA A 64 2.62 -8.22 8.49
N LEU A 65 1.57 -8.12 9.30
CA LEU A 65 1.63 -7.39 10.56
C LEU A 65 2.59 -8.05 11.56
N ALA A 66 2.58 -9.38 11.68
CA ALA A 66 3.52 -10.10 12.53
C ALA A 66 4.98 -9.80 12.14
N CYS A 67 5.30 -9.86 10.84
CA CYS A 67 6.64 -9.51 10.34
C CYS A 67 7.01 -8.05 10.64
N LEU A 68 6.08 -7.10 10.47
CA LEU A 68 6.32 -5.68 10.75
C LEU A 68 6.55 -5.41 12.24
N VAL A 69 5.83 -6.10 13.12
CA VAL A 69 5.97 -5.96 14.58
C VAL A 69 7.28 -6.57 15.08
N GLU A 70 7.74 -7.69 14.49
CA GLU A 70 9.00 -8.36 14.83
C GLU A 70 10.23 -7.68 14.18
N ALA A 71 10.03 -6.80 13.19
CA ALA A 71 11.11 -6.15 12.45
C ALA A 71 11.97 -5.25 13.35
N THR A 72 13.26 -5.20 13.05
CA THR A 72 14.19 -4.27 13.70
C THR A 72 14.07 -2.87 13.10
N HIS A 73 13.86 -2.79 11.80
CA HIS A 73 13.77 -1.55 11.03
C HIS A 73 12.59 -1.62 10.02
N PRO A 74 11.34 -1.65 10.50
CA PRO A 74 10.18 -1.62 9.60
C PRO A 74 10.06 -0.26 8.92
N VAL A 75 9.57 -0.24 7.67
CA VAL A 75 9.25 0.99 6.95
C VAL A 75 7.98 0.82 6.12
N LEU A 76 7.16 1.87 6.05
CA LEU A 76 6.01 1.94 5.16
C LEU A 76 6.34 2.87 3.98
N SER A 77 6.39 2.32 2.76
CA SER A 77 6.69 3.10 1.56
C SER A 77 5.42 3.56 0.86
N VAL A 78 5.33 4.86 0.58
CA VAL A 78 4.14 5.52 0.04
C VAL A 78 4.42 6.08 -1.34
N ASN A 79 3.54 5.80 -2.30
CA ASN A 79 3.47 6.49 -3.57
C ASN A 79 2.25 7.44 -3.63
N GLY A 80 2.07 8.13 -4.75
CA GLY A 80 1.00 9.14 -4.87
C GLY A 80 -0.41 8.56 -4.65
N ASN A 81 -0.70 7.37 -5.21
CA ASN A 81 -2.01 6.73 -5.04
C ASN A 81 -2.22 6.29 -3.58
N VAL A 82 -1.20 5.75 -2.95
CA VAL A 82 -1.26 5.35 -1.53
C VAL A 82 -1.54 6.56 -0.64
N ALA A 83 -0.82 7.67 -0.83
CA ALA A 83 -1.06 8.91 -0.09
C ALA A 83 -2.50 9.42 -0.26
N ALA A 84 -3.00 9.44 -1.51
CA ALA A 84 -4.33 9.95 -1.82
C ALA A 84 -5.47 9.08 -1.30
N LEU A 85 -5.32 7.75 -1.38
CA LEU A 85 -6.37 6.79 -1.04
C LEU A 85 -6.40 6.46 0.45
N ALA A 86 -5.23 6.29 1.07
CA ALA A 86 -5.09 5.73 2.41
C ALA A 86 -3.95 6.37 3.25
N GLY A 87 -3.69 7.66 3.04
CA GLY A 87 -2.62 8.36 3.77
C GLY A 87 -2.81 8.37 5.28
N ASP A 88 -4.05 8.50 5.75
CA ASP A 88 -4.38 8.48 7.18
C ASP A 88 -4.15 7.09 7.80
N GLU A 89 -4.60 6.04 7.12
CA GLU A 89 -4.43 4.65 7.54
C GLU A 89 -2.94 4.27 7.62
N VAL A 90 -2.15 4.68 6.63
CA VAL A 90 -0.69 4.47 6.65
C VAL A 90 -0.05 5.20 7.83
N LEU A 91 -0.41 6.46 8.09
CA LEU A 91 0.13 7.21 9.23
C LEU A 91 -0.25 6.60 10.57
N ARG A 92 -1.49 6.12 10.73
CA ARG A 92 -1.94 5.42 11.94
C ARG A 92 -1.18 4.11 12.14
N LEU A 93 -1.02 3.32 11.08
CA LEU A 93 -0.26 2.06 11.14
C LEU A 93 1.21 2.32 11.46
N ALA A 94 1.85 3.30 10.82
CA ALA A 94 3.23 3.70 11.11
C ALA A 94 3.41 4.17 12.57
N SER A 95 2.44 4.93 13.09
CA SER A 95 2.45 5.35 14.50
C SER A 95 2.30 4.17 15.45
N ALA A 96 1.41 3.21 15.16
CA ALA A 96 1.23 2.02 15.98
C ALA A 96 2.47 1.10 15.99
N LEU A 97 3.20 1.04 14.86
CA LEU A 97 4.43 0.27 14.71
C LEU A 97 5.69 1.03 15.15
N GLY A 98 5.59 2.33 15.42
CA GLY A 98 6.75 3.17 15.75
C GLY A 98 7.76 3.29 14.61
N CYS A 99 7.33 3.26 13.34
CA CYS A 99 8.20 3.23 12.17
C CYS A 99 8.03 4.46 11.26
N PRO A 100 9.03 4.79 10.42
CA PRO A 100 8.92 5.87 9.46
C PRO A 100 8.04 5.50 8.26
N VAL A 101 7.50 6.54 7.64
CA VAL A 101 6.88 6.49 6.30
C VAL A 101 7.85 7.12 5.31
N GLU A 102 8.13 6.46 4.17
CA GLU A 102 8.96 7.04 3.11
C GLU A 102 8.20 7.22 1.81
N ILE A 103 8.13 8.47 1.33
CA ILE A 103 7.55 8.80 0.03
C ILE A 103 8.55 8.45 -1.08
N ASN A 104 8.17 7.48 -1.93
CA ASN A 104 8.98 7.05 -3.06
C ASN A 104 8.10 6.89 -4.30
N ILE A 105 8.32 7.74 -5.31
CA ILE A 105 7.47 7.85 -6.50
C ILE A 105 8.24 7.68 -7.80
N PHE A 106 7.56 7.14 -8.83
CA PHE A 106 8.15 6.88 -10.14
C PHE A 106 8.47 8.17 -10.91
N TYR A 107 7.49 9.08 -11.03
CA TYR A 107 7.68 10.38 -11.68
C TYR A 107 8.04 11.43 -10.64
N ARG A 108 9.28 11.38 -10.17
CA ARG A 108 9.79 12.25 -9.10
C ARG A 108 10.15 13.62 -9.68
N THR A 109 9.32 14.63 -9.39
CA THR A 109 9.66 16.05 -9.60
C THR A 109 9.64 16.79 -8.25
N PRO A 110 10.37 17.92 -8.13
CA PRO A 110 10.35 18.71 -6.88
C PRO A 110 8.94 19.11 -6.46
N GLU A 111 8.11 19.57 -7.39
CA GLU A 111 6.75 20.05 -7.14
C GLU A 111 5.84 18.91 -6.61
N ARG A 112 5.97 17.70 -7.17
CA ARG A 112 5.20 16.54 -6.71
C ARG A 112 5.67 16.05 -5.35
N MET A 113 6.97 16.09 -5.09
CA MET A 113 7.50 15.72 -3.76
C MET A 113 7.03 16.73 -2.71
N GLU A 114 7.07 18.02 -3.00
CA GLU A 114 6.56 19.07 -2.12
C GLU A 114 5.06 18.88 -1.83
N ALA A 115 4.24 18.62 -2.86
CA ALA A 115 2.81 18.38 -2.70
C ALA A 115 2.51 17.14 -1.84
N LEU A 116 3.24 16.04 -2.04
CA LEU A 116 3.06 14.80 -1.28
C LEU A 116 3.54 14.92 0.17
N LEU A 117 4.72 15.51 0.38
CA LEU A 117 5.25 15.77 1.72
C LEU A 117 4.35 16.73 2.50
N GLY A 118 3.92 17.81 1.84
CA GLY A 118 2.97 18.77 2.41
C GLY A 118 1.67 18.09 2.83
N PHE A 119 1.10 17.25 1.95
CA PHE A 119 -0.11 16.51 2.25
C PHE A 119 0.07 15.54 3.44
N MET A 120 1.11 14.71 3.42
CA MET A 120 1.31 13.74 4.50
C MET A 120 1.59 14.42 5.85
N ASN A 121 2.34 15.53 5.87
CA ASN A 121 2.57 16.31 7.10
C ASN A 121 1.31 17.03 7.58
N GLU A 122 0.48 17.55 6.68
CA GLU A 122 -0.84 18.11 7.00
C GLU A 122 -1.74 17.05 7.67
N ARG A 123 -1.80 15.84 7.08
CA ARG A 123 -2.59 14.74 7.64
C ARG A 123 -2.04 14.26 8.99
N LYS A 124 -0.73 14.09 9.10
CA LYS A 124 -0.06 13.74 10.35
C LYS A 124 -0.42 14.72 11.48
N ALA A 125 -0.32 16.02 11.21
CA ALA A 125 -0.67 17.05 12.18
C ALA A 125 -2.17 17.02 12.56
N ALA A 126 -3.06 16.86 11.58
CA ALA A 126 -4.50 16.76 11.81
C ALA A 126 -4.90 15.53 12.67
N LEU A 127 -4.14 14.44 12.57
CA LEU A 127 -4.32 13.23 13.36
C LEU A 127 -3.62 13.29 14.73
N GLY A 128 -2.79 14.30 14.99
CA GLY A 128 -2.00 14.42 16.22
C GLY A 128 -0.93 13.33 16.38
N LEU A 129 -0.41 12.80 15.26
CA LEU A 129 0.55 11.70 15.27
C LEU A 129 1.99 12.21 15.20
N ASP A 130 2.92 11.47 15.86
CA ASP A 130 4.35 11.70 15.76
C ASP A 130 5.02 10.60 14.91
N VAL A 131 4.95 10.76 13.59
CA VAL A 131 5.52 9.83 12.60
C VAL A 131 6.55 10.56 11.77
N VAL A 132 7.72 9.96 11.56
CA VAL A 132 8.74 10.49 10.66
C VAL A 132 8.29 10.26 9.22
N VAL A 133 8.18 11.33 8.42
CA VAL A 133 7.86 11.28 7.00
C VAL A 133 9.10 11.65 6.20
N LEU A 134 9.70 10.67 5.54
CA LEU A 134 10.89 10.79 4.70
C LEU A 134 10.52 10.97 3.23
N GLY A 135 11.44 11.49 2.42
CA GLY A 135 11.27 11.56 0.97
C GLY A 135 11.77 12.85 0.31
N ASP A 136 12.13 13.88 1.07
CA ASP A 136 12.57 15.19 0.55
C ASP A 136 13.99 15.16 -0.03
N ALA A 137 14.97 14.68 0.71
CA ALA A 137 16.39 14.67 0.41
C ALA A 137 16.99 13.26 0.48
N PRO A 138 16.73 12.38 -0.49
CA PRO A 138 17.24 11.02 -0.47
C PRO A 138 18.77 11.03 -0.46
N ASN A 139 19.37 10.27 0.45
CA ASN A 139 20.80 10.17 0.69
C ASN A 139 21.39 8.79 0.37
N ALA A 140 20.56 7.90 -0.21
CA ALA A 140 20.92 6.54 -0.51
C ALA A 140 20.29 6.06 -1.85
N THR A 141 20.69 4.88 -2.31
CA THR A 141 20.20 4.30 -3.57
C THR A 141 19.96 2.81 -3.41
N ILE A 142 18.79 2.33 -3.87
CA ILE A 142 18.45 0.90 -3.93
C ILE A 142 19.36 0.22 -4.97
N PRO A 143 20.20 -0.75 -4.58
CA PRO A 143 21.10 -1.45 -5.49
C PRO A 143 20.33 -2.19 -6.60
N GLY A 144 20.86 -2.16 -7.81
CA GLY A 144 20.27 -2.87 -8.96
C GLY A 144 19.03 -2.23 -9.57
N LEU A 145 18.41 -1.24 -8.92
CA LEU A 145 17.27 -0.52 -9.47
C LEU A 145 17.73 0.70 -10.27
N LYS A 146 17.12 0.91 -11.44
CA LYS A 146 17.35 2.08 -12.30
C LYS A 146 16.14 3.01 -12.25
N GLY A 147 16.41 4.32 -12.36
CA GLY A 147 15.37 5.35 -12.43
C GLY A 147 15.08 6.04 -11.10
N PRO A 148 14.07 6.93 -11.07
CA PRO A 148 13.84 7.84 -9.93
C PRO A 148 13.50 7.13 -8.61
N ARG A 149 12.93 5.93 -8.66
CA ARG A 149 12.58 5.13 -7.46
C ARG A 149 13.79 4.47 -6.80
N ALA A 150 14.96 4.47 -7.46
CA ALA A 150 16.19 4.01 -6.84
C ALA A 150 16.65 4.91 -5.69
N ALA A 151 16.41 6.23 -5.79
CA ALA A 151 16.74 7.17 -4.74
C ALA A 151 15.83 6.97 -3.50
N CYS A 152 16.45 6.76 -2.33
CA CYS A 152 15.78 6.49 -1.07
C CYS A 152 16.56 7.11 0.11
N HIS A 153 15.99 7.01 1.31
CA HIS A 153 16.70 7.37 2.54
C HIS A 153 17.43 6.18 3.13
N GLN A 154 18.62 6.44 3.69
CA GLN A 154 19.43 5.45 4.39
C GLN A 154 18.62 4.87 5.57
N GLU A 155 18.12 5.73 6.45
CA GLU A 155 17.36 5.42 7.65
C GLU A 155 15.92 4.95 7.37
N GLY A 156 15.51 4.95 6.10
CA GLY A 156 14.21 4.49 5.62
C GLY A 156 14.35 3.17 4.86
N ILE A 157 14.08 3.24 3.54
CA ILE A 157 14.04 2.05 2.68
C ILE A 157 15.37 1.29 2.66
N LEU A 158 16.53 1.95 2.70
CA LEU A 158 17.79 1.23 2.53
C LEU A 158 18.10 0.32 3.72
N ASP A 159 17.97 0.80 4.96
CA ASP A 159 18.30 0.04 6.18
C ASP A 159 17.14 -0.85 6.67
N SER A 160 15.94 -0.75 6.06
CA SER A 160 14.82 -1.59 6.47
C SER A 160 15.10 -3.07 6.30
N ASP A 161 14.61 -3.89 7.23
CA ASP A 161 14.55 -5.36 7.12
C ASP A 161 13.19 -5.84 6.62
N VAL A 162 12.11 -5.16 7.03
CA VAL A 162 10.73 -5.40 6.56
C VAL A 162 10.15 -4.12 5.96
N ILE A 163 9.59 -4.22 4.77
CA ILE A 163 9.01 -3.07 4.07
C ILE A 163 7.61 -3.36 3.54
N LEU A 164 6.64 -2.51 3.90
CA LEU A 164 5.31 -2.49 3.27
C LEU A 164 5.31 -1.52 2.09
N VAL A 165 5.05 -2.03 0.89
CA VAL A 165 5.05 -1.28 -0.38
C VAL A 165 3.74 -1.49 -1.15
N PRO A 166 2.65 -0.84 -0.77
CA PRO A 166 1.38 -0.99 -1.48
C PRO A 166 1.45 -0.44 -2.90
N LEU A 167 0.71 -1.07 -3.82
CA LEU A 167 0.57 -0.64 -5.22
C LEU A 167 1.93 -0.47 -5.92
N GLU A 168 2.76 -1.51 -5.84
CA GLU A 168 4.17 -1.47 -6.23
C GLU A 168 4.40 -1.94 -7.67
N ASP A 169 5.52 -1.50 -8.27
CA ASP A 169 6.03 -2.06 -9.53
C ASP A 169 6.94 -3.28 -9.29
N GLY A 170 6.93 -4.23 -10.25
CA GLY A 170 7.66 -5.48 -10.10
C GLY A 170 9.18 -5.31 -10.03
N ASP A 171 9.76 -4.31 -10.71
CA ASP A 171 11.22 -4.13 -10.75
C ASP A 171 11.75 -3.71 -9.37
N ARG A 172 11.04 -2.76 -8.71
CA ARG A 172 11.42 -2.33 -7.37
C ARG A 172 11.14 -3.42 -6.33
N CYS A 173 10.03 -4.14 -6.45
CA CYS A 173 9.73 -5.29 -5.59
C CYS A 173 10.88 -6.31 -5.64
N HIS A 174 11.29 -6.74 -6.83
CA HIS A 174 12.39 -7.68 -7.01
C HIS A 174 13.73 -7.14 -6.48
N ALA A 175 14.03 -5.85 -6.69
CA ALA A 175 15.26 -5.25 -6.17
C ALA A 175 15.30 -5.28 -4.64
N LEU A 176 14.19 -4.99 -3.96
CA LEU A 176 14.10 -5.04 -2.51
C LEU A 176 14.23 -6.47 -1.97
N VAL A 177 13.59 -7.44 -2.61
CA VAL A 177 13.73 -8.87 -2.26
C VAL A 177 15.17 -9.34 -2.46
N ALA A 178 15.83 -8.92 -3.55
CA ALA A 178 17.24 -9.24 -3.81
C ALA A 178 18.20 -8.67 -2.76
N MET A 179 17.81 -7.62 -2.03
CA MET A 179 18.53 -7.09 -0.87
C MET A 179 18.33 -7.93 0.41
N GLY A 180 17.55 -9.01 0.35
CA GLY A 180 17.24 -9.85 1.52
C GLY A 180 16.15 -9.29 2.43
N LYS A 181 15.37 -8.30 1.96
CA LYS A 181 14.27 -7.73 2.74
C LYS A 181 13.02 -8.60 2.69
N THR A 182 12.25 -8.61 3.77
CA THR A 182 10.87 -9.07 3.73
C THR A 182 10.01 -7.99 3.09
N VAL A 183 9.55 -8.25 1.87
CA VAL A 183 8.76 -7.30 1.08
C VAL A 183 7.29 -7.69 1.14
N ILE A 184 6.47 -6.78 1.66
CA ILE A 184 5.02 -6.92 1.78
C ILE A 184 4.37 -6.00 0.76
N VAL A 185 3.50 -6.55 -0.10
CA VAL A 185 2.73 -5.75 -1.06
C VAL A 185 1.22 -5.87 -0.79
N ILE A 186 0.48 -4.82 -1.13
CA ILE A 186 -0.98 -4.86 -1.26
C ILE A 186 -1.27 -4.68 -2.75
N ASP A 187 -1.80 -5.70 -3.40
CA ASP A 187 -2.06 -5.71 -4.83
C ASP A 187 -3.32 -6.54 -5.14
N LEU A 188 -4.31 -5.93 -5.77
CA LEU A 188 -5.55 -6.59 -6.19
C LEU A 188 -5.35 -7.64 -7.31
N ASN A 189 -4.21 -7.58 -8.03
CA ASN A 189 -3.90 -8.53 -9.08
C ASN A 189 -2.92 -9.61 -8.59
N PRO A 190 -3.37 -10.83 -8.23
CA PRO A 190 -2.50 -11.89 -7.75
C PRO A 190 -1.51 -12.39 -8.81
N LEU A 191 -1.71 -12.04 -10.08
CA LEU A 191 -0.84 -12.41 -11.20
C LEU A 191 0.17 -11.32 -11.55
N SER A 192 0.20 -10.21 -10.81
CA SER A 192 1.18 -9.14 -11.06
C SER A 192 2.60 -9.60 -10.71
N ARG A 193 3.59 -8.97 -11.33
CA ARG A 193 5.01 -9.26 -11.04
C ARG A 193 5.37 -8.92 -9.60
N SER A 194 4.78 -7.88 -9.03
CA SER A 194 4.97 -7.51 -7.63
C SER A 194 4.34 -8.53 -6.70
N ALA A 195 3.09 -8.95 -6.96
CA ALA A 195 2.41 -9.95 -6.14
C ALA A 195 3.17 -11.29 -6.12
N GLN A 196 3.63 -11.75 -7.28
CA GLN A 196 4.37 -13.01 -7.40
C GLN A 196 5.81 -12.92 -6.87
N GLY A 197 6.41 -11.74 -6.90
CA GLY A 197 7.80 -11.52 -6.46
C GLY A 197 7.95 -11.15 -4.98
N ALA A 198 6.88 -10.73 -4.32
CA ALA A 198 6.91 -10.32 -2.92
C ALA A 198 7.03 -11.52 -1.96
N THR A 199 7.52 -11.25 -0.75
CA THR A 199 7.52 -12.23 0.35
C THR A 199 6.10 -12.49 0.84
N ILE A 200 5.31 -11.43 0.96
CA ILE A 200 3.91 -11.46 1.40
C ILE A 200 3.08 -10.57 0.51
N THR A 201 1.95 -11.09 0.01
CA THR A 201 1.01 -10.32 -0.81
C THR A 201 -0.38 -10.34 -0.18
N ILE A 202 -0.90 -9.18 0.15
CA ILE A 202 -2.29 -8.99 0.56
C ILE A 202 -3.12 -8.70 -0.70
N VAL A 203 -3.92 -9.67 -1.14
CA VAL A 203 -4.78 -9.53 -2.32
C VAL A 203 -6.09 -8.87 -1.89
N ASP A 204 -6.06 -7.55 -1.77
CA ASP A 204 -7.21 -6.74 -1.33
C ASP A 204 -7.10 -5.29 -1.82
N GLU A 205 -8.20 -4.54 -1.68
CA GLU A 205 -8.19 -3.09 -1.86
C GLU A 205 -7.39 -2.44 -0.72
N LEU A 206 -6.64 -1.40 -1.07
CA LEU A 206 -5.66 -0.76 -0.20
C LEU A 206 -6.24 -0.31 1.16
N SER A 207 -7.35 0.42 1.14
CA SER A 207 -7.94 0.97 2.37
C SER A 207 -8.50 -0.15 3.27
N ARG A 208 -9.12 -1.18 2.67
CA ARG A 208 -9.61 -2.35 3.41
C ARG A 208 -8.48 -3.14 4.03
N ALA A 209 -7.40 -3.40 3.26
CA ALA A 209 -6.22 -4.10 3.77
C ALA A 209 -5.60 -3.37 4.97
N LEU A 210 -5.38 -2.05 4.86
CA LEU A 210 -4.81 -1.25 5.94
C LEU A 210 -5.73 -1.15 7.17
N ASN A 211 -7.05 -1.01 6.98
CA ASN A 211 -8.00 -1.04 8.09
C ASN A 211 -8.02 -2.40 8.79
N THR A 212 -7.97 -3.51 8.03
CA THR A 212 -7.82 -4.85 8.59
C THR A 212 -6.55 -4.98 9.44
N MET A 213 -5.42 -4.44 8.96
CA MET A 213 -4.17 -4.44 9.74
C MET A 213 -4.27 -3.57 11.00
N LEU A 214 -4.93 -2.41 10.93
CA LEU A 214 -5.17 -1.54 12.10
C LEU A 214 -6.03 -2.22 13.16
N GLU A 215 -7.14 -2.86 12.75
CA GLU A 215 -7.98 -3.65 13.66
C GLU A 215 -7.18 -4.77 14.35
N MET A 216 -6.29 -5.44 13.61
CA MET A 216 -5.45 -6.51 14.16
C MET A 216 -4.41 -5.99 15.14
N VAL A 217 -3.79 -4.84 14.88
CA VAL A 217 -2.80 -4.21 15.78
C VAL A 217 -3.44 -3.86 17.13
N GLU A 218 -4.69 -3.41 17.12
CA GLU A 218 -5.46 -3.11 18.33
C GLU A 218 -5.90 -4.39 19.07
N GLY A 219 -6.03 -5.51 18.34
CA GLY A 219 -6.52 -6.81 18.86
C GLY A 219 -5.52 -7.59 19.68
N GLY A 220 -4.25 -7.20 19.70
CA GLY A 220 -3.20 -7.84 20.51
C GLY A 220 -2.06 -8.48 19.72
N PRO A 221 -1.22 -9.30 20.36
CA PRO A 221 0.00 -9.80 19.74
C PRO A 221 -0.29 -10.72 18.54
N MET A 222 0.43 -10.48 17.46
CA MET A 222 0.42 -11.34 16.26
C MET A 222 1.63 -12.26 16.29
N THR A 223 1.47 -13.45 15.74
CA THR A 223 2.56 -14.44 15.66
C THR A 223 2.90 -14.71 14.20
N ASN A 224 4.17 -14.62 13.89
CA ASN A 224 4.70 -14.98 12.58
C ASN A 224 4.51 -16.50 12.35
N ASP A 225 3.87 -16.85 11.23
CA ASP A 225 3.69 -18.25 10.82
C ASP A 225 4.84 -18.65 9.90
N PRO A 226 5.77 -19.52 10.35
CA PRO A 226 6.89 -19.97 9.53
C PRO A 226 6.45 -20.88 8.35
N THR A 227 5.19 -21.30 8.32
CA THR A 227 4.62 -22.12 7.22
C THR A 227 3.87 -21.30 6.20
N TYR A 228 3.87 -19.95 6.35
CA TYR A 228 3.20 -19.06 5.40
C TYR A 228 3.72 -19.27 3.98
N ASP A 229 2.78 -19.49 3.05
CA ASP A 229 3.07 -19.64 1.62
C ASP A 229 2.34 -18.56 0.82
N ASN A 230 3.11 -17.61 0.26
CA ASN A 230 2.57 -16.55 -0.55
C ASN A 230 1.85 -17.07 -1.82
N ASN A 231 2.35 -18.15 -2.43
CA ASN A 231 1.73 -18.72 -3.63
C ASN A 231 0.34 -19.31 -3.30
N ALA A 232 0.20 -19.97 -2.16
CA ALA A 232 -1.10 -20.48 -1.71
C ALA A 232 -2.11 -19.34 -1.48
N VAL A 233 -1.67 -18.19 -0.96
CA VAL A 233 -2.51 -16.99 -0.79
C VAL A 233 -2.92 -16.38 -2.13
N LEU A 234 -1.98 -16.29 -3.09
CA LEU A 234 -2.27 -15.78 -4.43
C LEU A 234 -3.28 -16.68 -5.16
N ASP A 235 -3.09 -18.00 -5.09
CA ASP A 235 -4.02 -18.98 -5.67
C ASP A 235 -5.41 -18.87 -5.04
N ALA A 236 -5.49 -18.73 -3.71
CA ALA A 236 -6.76 -18.55 -3.02
C ALA A 236 -7.47 -17.25 -3.43
N GLY A 237 -6.71 -16.15 -3.60
CA GLY A 237 -7.22 -14.88 -4.12
C GLY A 237 -7.80 -15.01 -5.53
N LEU A 238 -7.07 -15.70 -6.43
CA LEU A 238 -7.55 -15.98 -7.79
C LEU A 238 -8.82 -16.86 -7.79
N GLN A 239 -8.85 -17.88 -6.94
CA GLN A 239 -10.04 -18.74 -6.79
C GLN A 239 -11.24 -17.96 -6.23
N ALA A 240 -11.04 -17.00 -5.35
CA ALA A 240 -12.11 -16.14 -4.85
C ALA A 240 -12.72 -15.29 -5.97
N MET A 241 -11.90 -14.73 -6.87
CA MET A 241 -12.36 -13.99 -8.04
C MET A 241 -13.17 -14.87 -9.01
N LEU A 242 -12.75 -16.13 -9.23
CA LEU A 242 -13.46 -17.08 -10.09
C LEU A 242 -14.81 -17.50 -9.48
N ARG A 243 -14.92 -17.63 -8.16
CA ARG A 243 -16.18 -17.96 -7.48
C ARG A 243 -17.19 -16.82 -7.55
N GLY A 244 -16.75 -15.58 -7.47
CA GLY A 244 -17.63 -14.40 -7.62
C GLY A 244 -18.42 -14.39 -8.93
N LEU A 245 -17.91 -15.05 -9.99
CA LEU A 245 -18.61 -15.23 -11.25
C LEU A 245 -19.78 -16.24 -11.15
N ASN A 246 -19.78 -17.14 -10.17
CA ASN A 246 -20.77 -18.20 -10.03
C ASN A 246 -21.87 -17.84 -9.00
N GLU A 247 -21.63 -16.88 -8.12
CA GLU A 247 -22.58 -16.45 -7.06
C GLU A 247 -23.44 -15.25 -7.49
N GLY A 248 -23.12 -14.62 -8.61
CA GLY A 248 -23.82 -13.44 -9.17
C GLY A 248 -24.72 -13.72 -10.36
N ALA A 249 -25.04 -14.98 -10.67
CA ALA A 249 -25.93 -15.38 -11.77
C ALA A 249 -27.31 -15.77 -11.26
#